data_ceb134458f573480ae7614f8beea853e
#
_entry.id   ceb134458f573480ae7614f8beea853e
#
_cell.length_a   1.000
_cell.length_b   1.000
_cell.length_c   1.000
_cell.angle_alpha   90.00
_cell.angle_beta   90.00
_cell.angle_gamma   90.00
#
_symmetry.space_group_name_H-M   'P 1'
#
loop_
_entity.id
_entity.type
_entity.pdbx_description
1 polymer ?
#
loop_
_entity_poly.entity_id
_entity_poly.type
_entity_poly.pdbx_seq_one_letter_code
_entity_poly.pdbx_strand_id
1 'polypeptide(L)'
;IEKAYAEKGRAFDKFSAAEIRGAAVMNCNPFTLGHRYLIEEAAKQCDVLYVFVVSEEASEFSFDERFELVKKGCADLDNVFVAQTGPYLVSKASFPQYFIKDKTEVSRIKCELDLEIFSRIFAKELGISKRFFGSEPLSETTRQYNEAMKIYLPKKGIEAIEVERAE
;
A
#
# COMPACT_ATOMS: atom_id res chain seq x y z
N ILE A 1 11.19 7.94 -1.65
CA ILE A 1 10.66 8.14 -3.02
C ILE A 1 11.76 8.62 -3.97
N GLU A 2 12.46 9.69 -3.66
CA GLU A 2 13.53 10.23 -4.51
C GLU A 2 14.58 9.18 -4.90
N LYS A 3 15.00 8.35 -3.94
CA LYS A 3 15.89 7.22 -4.18
C LYS A 3 15.31 6.21 -5.16
N ALA A 4 14.03 5.85 -5.02
CA ALA A 4 13.36 4.92 -5.91
C ALA A 4 13.28 5.45 -7.36
N TYR A 5 13.06 6.75 -7.52
CA TYR A 5 13.11 7.40 -8.83
C TYR A 5 14.53 7.40 -9.42
N ALA A 6 15.52 7.74 -8.60
CA ALA A 6 16.93 7.77 -9.03
C ALA A 6 17.41 6.38 -9.49
N GLU A 7 17.01 5.32 -8.84
CA GLU A 7 17.34 3.94 -9.24
C GLU A 7 16.80 3.58 -10.63
N LYS A 8 15.77 4.28 -11.11
CA LYS A 8 15.21 4.15 -12.46
C LYS A 8 15.64 5.25 -13.42
N GLY A 9 16.65 6.04 -13.05
CA GLY A 9 17.17 7.16 -13.86
C GLY A 9 16.17 8.30 -14.03
N ARG A 10 15.24 8.49 -13.08
CA ARG A 10 14.23 9.54 -13.10
C ARG A 10 14.38 10.48 -11.90
N ALA A 11 13.90 11.71 -12.07
CA ALA A 11 13.78 12.67 -10.98
C ALA A 11 12.33 12.71 -10.46
N PHE A 12 12.17 12.78 -9.15
CA PHE A 12 10.86 12.99 -8.55
C PHE A 12 10.41 14.44 -8.72
N ASP A 13 9.26 14.64 -9.32
CA ASP A 13 8.62 15.96 -9.44
C ASP A 13 7.27 15.95 -8.73
N LYS A 14 7.24 16.56 -7.55
CA LYS A 14 6.03 16.70 -6.73
C LYS A 14 4.93 17.49 -7.44
N PHE A 15 5.28 18.37 -8.34
CA PHE A 15 4.36 19.32 -8.97
C PHE A 15 3.88 18.90 -10.36
N SER A 16 4.28 17.73 -10.84
CA SER A 16 3.77 17.20 -12.11
C SER A 16 2.29 16.87 -11.98
N ALA A 17 1.44 17.80 -12.37
CA ALA A 17 -0.02 17.70 -12.26
C ALA A 17 -0.65 16.77 -13.31
N ALA A 18 0.08 16.36 -14.33
CA ALA A 18 -0.43 15.60 -15.47
C ALA A 18 -0.40 14.08 -15.26
N GLU A 19 0.21 13.60 -14.20
CA GLU A 19 0.36 12.17 -13.93
C GLU A 19 -0.73 11.63 -13.00
N ILE A 20 -1.34 10.52 -13.38
CA ILE A 20 -2.16 9.71 -12.48
C ILE A 20 -1.23 8.86 -11.62
N ARG A 21 -1.22 9.12 -10.34
CA ARG A 21 -0.37 8.44 -9.36
C ARG A 21 -1.22 7.55 -8.46
N GLY A 22 -0.89 6.27 -8.46
CA GLY A 22 -1.51 5.27 -7.61
C GLY A 22 -0.58 4.78 -6.52
N ALA A 23 -1.15 4.10 -5.53
CA ALA A 23 -0.40 3.45 -4.45
C ALA A 23 -1.01 2.10 -4.09
N ALA A 24 -0.14 1.18 -3.69
CA ALA A 24 -0.49 -0.05 -3.00
C ALA A 24 0.38 -0.17 -1.76
N VAL A 25 -0.20 -0.60 -0.65
CA VAL A 25 0.51 -0.82 0.62
C VAL A 25 0.46 -2.30 0.93
N MET A 26 1.61 -2.94 1.09
CA MET A 26 1.74 -4.39 1.19
C MET A 26 2.71 -4.80 2.28
N ASN A 27 2.44 -5.93 2.92
CA ASN A 27 3.40 -6.57 3.81
C ASN A 27 4.41 -7.43 3.05
N CYS A 28 3.96 -8.20 2.06
CA CYS A 28 4.79 -9.10 1.23
C CYS A 28 5.65 -10.05 2.05
N ASN A 29 5.04 -10.85 2.87
CA ASN A 29 5.71 -11.80 3.76
C ASN A 29 5.39 -13.28 3.43
N PRO A 30 6.02 -13.86 2.40
CA PRO A 30 6.89 -13.25 1.39
C PRO A 30 6.16 -12.59 0.22
N PHE A 31 6.92 -12.00 -0.70
CA PHE A 31 6.41 -11.55 -2.00
C PHE A 31 6.02 -12.76 -2.87
N THR A 32 4.79 -12.76 -3.36
CA THR A 32 4.22 -13.88 -4.13
C THR A 32 3.77 -13.43 -5.52
N LEU A 33 3.39 -14.40 -6.36
CA LEU A 33 2.79 -14.13 -7.67
C LEU A 33 1.48 -13.35 -7.55
N GLY A 34 0.72 -13.54 -6.48
CA GLY A 34 -0.50 -12.76 -6.20
C GLY A 34 -0.20 -11.28 -5.97
N HIS A 35 0.86 -10.97 -5.22
CA HIS A 35 1.32 -9.58 -5.07
C HIS A 35 1.78 -8.99 -6.40
N ARG A 36 2.53 -9.76 -7.19
CA ARG A 36 2.97 -9.34 -8.51
C ARG A 36 1.78 -9.04 -9.43
N TYR A 37 0.80 -9.89 -9.46
CA TYR A 37 -0.42 -9.71 -10.25
C TYR A 37 -1.15 -8.42 -9.88
N LEU A 38 -1.36 -8.17 -8.58
CA LEU A 38 -1.97 -6.93 -8.10
C LEU A 38 -1.20 -5.70 -8.58
N ILE A 39 0.13 -5.73 -8.46
CA ILE A 39 0.98 -4.62 -8.89
C ILE A 39 0.89 -4.39 -10.40
N GLU A 40 0.89 -5.44 -11.20
CA GLU A 40 0.74 -5.33 -12.66
C GLU A 40 -0.60 -4.71 -13.05
N GLU A 41 -1.70 -5.19 -12.46
CA GLU A 41 -3.04 -4.66 -12.75
C GLU A 41 -3.18 -3.20 -12.29
N ALA A 42 -2.62 -2.86 -11.15
CA ALA A 42 -2.59 -1.48 -10.68
C ALA A 42 -1.74 -0.57 -11.58
N ALA A 43 -0.56 -1.03 -11.99
CA ALA A 43 0.35 -0.27 -12.85
C ALA A 43 -0.25 0.08 -14.22
N LYS A 44 -1.13 -0.76 -14.73
CA LYS A 44 -1.86 -0.49 -16.01
C LYS A 44 -2.86 0.67 -15.88
N GLN A 45 -3.28 1.01 -14.67
CA GLN A 45 -4.34 1.99 -14.40
C GLN A 45 -3.82 3.36 -13.95
N CYS A 46 -2.51 3.54 -13.92
CA CYS A 46 -1.88 4.80 -13.54
C CYS A 46 -0.57 5.04 -14.29
N ASP A 47 -0.13 6.28 -14.32
CA ASP A 47 1.15 6.65 -14.92
C ASP A 47 2.33 6.28 -14.02
N VAL A 48 2.10 6.37 -12.71
CA VAL A 48 3.08 6.03 -11.66
C VAL A 48 2.39 5.24 -10.56
N LEU A 49 2.96 4.12 -10.18
CA LEU A 49 2.51 3.32 -9.05
C LEU A 49 3.58 3.27 -7.97
N TYR A 50 3.23 3.73 -6.77
CA TYR A 50 4.05 3.55 -5.58
C TYR A 50 3.65 2.26 -4.86
N VAL A 51 4.60 1.36 -4.66
CA VAL A 51 4.43 0.16 -3.83
C VAL A 51 5.14 0.39 -2.51
N PHE A 52 4.36 0.59 -1.45
CA PHE A 52 4.88 0.77 -0.11
C PHE A 52 4.94 -0.57 0.61
N VAL A 53 6.13 -0.96 1.01
CA VAL A 53 6.35 -2.16 1.84
C VAL A 53 6.31 -1.74 3.30
N VAL A 54 5.43 -2.39 4.07
CA VAL A 54 5.26 -2.09 5.50
C VAL A 54 6.52 -2.45 6.28
N SER A 55 7.03 -1.50 7.04
CA SER A 55 8.27 -1.61 7.81
C SER A 55 8.05 -2.34 9.14
N GLU A 56 7.45 -3.53 9.09
CA GLU A 56 7.17 -4.33 10.27
C GLU A 56 8.23 -5.42 10.49
N GLU A 57 8.70 -5.53 11.73
CA GLU A 57 9.75 -6.49 12.12
C GLU A 57 9.20 -7.84 12.63
N ALA A 58 7.90 -7.93 12.96
CA ALA A 58 7.26 -9.13 13.49
C ALA A 58 6.85 -10.15 12.43
N SER A 59 7.48 -10.12 11.27
CA SER A 59 7.21 -11.01 10.14
C SER A 59 8.18 -12.20 10.11
N GLU A 60 7.79 -13.27 9.44
CA GLU A 60 8.65 -14.44 9.20
C GLU A 60 9.93 -14.05 8.46
N PHE A 61 9.81 -13.13 7.49
CA PHE A 61 10.93 -12.52 6.77
C PHE A 61 11.21 -11.13 7.31
N SER A 62 12.48 -10.75 7.42
CA SER A 62 12.88 -9.41 7.83
C SER A 62 12.38 -8.35 6.83
N PHE A 63 12.29 -7.10 7.27
CA PHE A 63 11.91 -6.00 6.38
C PHE A 63 12.86 -5.92 5.17
N ASP A 64 14.17 -5.99 5.40
CA ASP A 64 15.17 -5.87 4.34
C ASP A 64 15.01 -6.98 3.29
N GLU A 65 14.79 -8.21 3.71
CA GLU A 65 14.53 -9.33 2.79
C GLU A 65 13.25 -9.11 1.97
N ARG A 66 12.17 -8.73 2.61
CA ARG A 66 10.89 -8.45 1.95
C ARG A 66 11.02 -7.30 0.96
N PHE A 67 11.66 -6.22 1.36
CA PHE A 67 11.86 -5.04 0.53
C PHE A 67 12.68 -5.35 -0.73
N GLU A 68 13.80 -6.06 -0.57
CA GLU A 68 14.63 -6.47 -1.70
C GLU A 68 13.91 -7.43 -2.66
N LEU A 69 13.11 -8.36 -2.14
CA LEU A 69 12.31 -9.26 -2.98
C LEU A 69 11.26 -8.50 -3.79
N VAL A 70 10.60 -7.53 -3.20
CA VAL A 70 9.63 -6.68 -3.91
C VAL A 70 10.32 -5.85 -4.98
N LYS A 71 11.46 -5.23 -4.67
CA LYS A 71 12.24 -4.46 -5.65
C LYS A 71 12.67 -5.31 -6.84
N LYS A 72 13.20 -6.49 -6.58
CA LYS A 72 13.59 -7.44 -7.65
C LYS A 72 12.40 -7.93 -8.45
N GLY A 73 11.31 -8.24 -7.76
CA GLY A 73 10.08 -8.71 -8.39
C GLY A 73 9.33 -7.66 -9.23
N CYS A 74 9.65 -6.39 -9.07
CA CYS A 74 9.06 -5.27 -9.82
C CYS A 74 10.06 -4.54 -10.72
N ALA A 75 11.29 -5.00 -10.84
CA ALA A 75 12.37 -4.30 -11.55
C ALA A 75 12.09 -4.08 -13.05
N ASP A 76 11.31 -4.95 -13.65
CA ASP A 76 10.90 -4.90 -15.07
C ASP A 76 9.68 -3.97 -15.31
N LEU A 77 9.05 -3.45 -14.26
CA LEU A 77 7.92 -2.52 -14.36
C LEU A 77 8.42 -1.08 -14.26
N ASP A 78 8.49 -0.38 -15.39
CA ASP A 78 9.11 0.95 -15.49
C ASP A 78 8.39 2.02 -14.69
N ASN A 79 7.08 1.91 -14.51
CA ASN A 79 6.26 2.87 -13.80
C ASN A 79 5.99 2.51 -12.32
N VAL A 80 6.63 1.47 -11.80
CA VAL A 80 6.49 1.02 -10.40
C VAL A 80 7.70 1.46 -9.59
N PHE A 81 7.44 2.14 -8.48
CA PHE A 81 8.45 2.64 -7.55
C PHE A 81 8.21 2.04 -6.16
N VAL A 82 9.17 1.28 -5.67
CA VAL A 82 9.07 0.60 -4.37
C VAL A 82 9.69 1.46 -3.28
N ALA A 83 8.95 1.67 -2.22
CA ALA A 83 9.38 2.46 -1.07
C ALA A 83 8.90 1.83 0.24
N GLN A 84 9.51 2.23 1.35
CA GLN A 84 9.09 1.82 2.68
C GLN A 84 8.08 2.78 3.28
N THR A 85 7.19 2.27 4.15
CA THR A 85 6.24 3.12 4.88
C THR A 85 6.89 3.91 6.01
N GLY A 86 8.04 3.44 6.51
CA GLY A 86 8.58 3.92 7.76
C GLY A 86 7.66 3.62 8.96
N PRO A 87 7.80 4.33 10.08
CA PRO A 87 6.98 4.12 11.26
C PRO A 87 5.57 4.72 11.16
N TYR A 88 5.22 5.34 10.06
CA TYR A 88 4.02 6.16 9.92
C TYR A 88 2.74 5.37 9.60
N LEU A 89 2.85 4.25 8.91
CA LEU A 89 1.70 3.37 8.67
C LEU A 89 1.79 2.16 9.60
N VAL A 90 0.75 2.00 10.39
CA VAL A 90 0.63 0.89 11.32
C VAL A 90 0.04 -0.30 10.57
N SER A 91 0.79 -1.41 10.46
CA SER A 91 0.27 -2.62 9.88
C SER A 91 -0.70 -3.33 10.84
N LYS A 92 -1.55 -4.17 10.28
CA LYS A 92 -2.46 -5.01 11.07
C LYS A 92 -1.75 -5.86 12.10
N ALA A 93 -0.54 -6.32 11.80
CA ALA A 93 0.23 -7.20 12.64
C ALA A 93 0.98 -6.45 13.75
N SER A 94 1.23 -5.15 13.59
CA SER A 94 1.86 -4.31 14.62
C SER A 94 0.91 -3.93 15.77
N PHE A 95 -0.37 -4.29 15.67
CA PHE A 95 -1.35 -4.03 16.73
C PHE A 95 -1.61 -5.31 17.53
N PRO A 96 -1.22 -5.35 18.80
CA PRO A 96 -1.46 -6.52 19.62
C PRO A 96 -2.97 -6.75 19.78
N GLN A 97 -3.49 -7.81 19.18
CA GLN A 97 -4.91 -8.19 19.27
C GLN A 97 -5.39 -8.45 20.71
N TYR A 98 -4.46 -8.73 21.64
CA TYR A 98 -4.76 -9.02 23.04
C TYR A 98 -5.12 -7.79 23.87
N PHE A 99 -4.86 -6.57 23.42
CA PHE A 99 -5.30 -5.35 24.10
C PHE A 99 -6.77 -4.99 23.84
N ILE A 100 -7.47 -5.75 23.01
CA ILE A 100 -8.76 -5.35 22.48
C ILE A 100 -9.82 -6.36 22.90
N LYS A 101 -10.61 -6.00 23.91
CA LYS A 101 -11.80 -6.75 24.33
C LYS A 101 -12.97 -6.56 23.36
N ASP A 102 -13.06 -5.39 22.71
CA ASP A 102 -14.02 -5.10 21.66
C ASP A 102 -13.29 -4.91 20.33
N LYS A 103 -13.25 -5.96 19.53
CA LYS A 103 -12.49 -6.03 18.28
C LYS A 103 -13.05 -5.13 17.16
N THR A 104 -14.33 -4.76 17.21
CA THR A 104 -14.98 -4.04 16.10
C THR A 104 -14.71 -2.55 16.13
N GLU A 105 -14.87 -1.88 17.26
CA GLU A 105 -14.72 -0.44 17.36
C GLU A 105 -13.25 0.00 17.28
N VAL A 106 -12.36 -0.69 17.97
CA VAL A 106 -10.93 -0.39 17.94
C VAL A 106 -10.31 -0.70 16.57
N SER A 107 -10.76 -1.76 15.90
CA SER A 107 -10.35 -2.04 14.52
C SER A 107 -10.78 -0.94 13.57
N ARG A 108 -11.97 -0.39 13.75
CA ARG A 108 -12.47 0.73 12.94
C ARG A 108 -11.64 1.99 13.16
N ILE A 109 -11.43 2.39 14.40
CA ILE A 109 -10.63 3.59 14.76
C ILE A 109 -9.22 3.47 14.21
N LYS A 110 -8.64 2.30 14.31
CA LYS A 110 -7.30 2.01 13.80
C LYS A 110 -7.22 2.10 12.28
N CYS A 111 -8.20 1.54 11.57
CA CYS A 111 -8.28 1.67 10.12
C CYS A 111 -8.43 3.14 9.71
N GLU A 112 -9.29 3.90 10.39
CA GLU A 112 -9.48 5.33 10.13
C GLU A 112 -8.19 6.12 10.38
N LEU A 113 -7.46 5.85 11.45
CA LEU A 113 -6.19 6.50 11.74
C LEU A 113 -5.16 6.23 10.66
N ASP A 114 -5.01 4.98 10.28
CA ASP A 114 -4.07 4.56 9.24
C ASP A 114 -4.41 5.21 7.88
N LEU A 115 -5.67 5.22 7.52
CA LEU A 115 -6.15 5.87 6.30
C LEU A 115 -6.05 7.40 6.36
N GLU A 116 -6.21 8.00 7.51
CA GLU A 116 -5.99 9.44 7.72
C GLU A 116 -4.52 9.82 7.52
N ILE A 117 -3.60 9.06 8.09
CA ILE A 117 -2.16 9.24 7.90
C ILE A 117 -1.79 9.06 6.42
N PHE A 118 -2.28 8.01 5.78
CA PHE A 118 -2.07 7.78 4.36
C PHE A 118 -2.55 8.98 3.53
N SER A 119 -3.76 9.45 3.77
CA SER A 119 -4.38 10.52 3.00
C SER A 119 -3.68 11.87 3.20
N ARG A 120 -3.35 12.22 4.43
CA ARG A 120 -2.76 13.53 4.76
C ARG A 120 -1.28 13.63 4.46
N ILE A 121 -0.55 12.55 4.62
CA ILE A 121 0.91 12.54 4.45
C ILE A 121 1.26 11.96 3.09
N PHE A 122 1.01 10.67 2.88
CA PHE A 122 1.47 9.99 1.66
C PHE A 122 0.78 10.51 0.40
N ALA A 123 -0.55 10.55 0.38
CA ALA A 123 -1.29 10.93 -0.81
C ALA A 123 -1.10 12.41 -1.14
N LYS A 124 -1.14 13.27 -0.15
CA LYS A 124 -0.96 14.71 -0.33
C LYS A 124 0.45 15.06 -0.82
N GLU A 125 1.47 14.50 -0.18
CA GLU A 125 2.86 14.82 -0.51
C GLU A 125 3.31 14.21 -1.83
N LEU A 126 2.74 13.11 -2.26
CA LEU A 126 3.12 12.40 -3.47
C LEU A 126 2.12 12.57 -4.63
N GLY A 127 1.02 13.27 -4.42
CA GLY A 127 -0.01 13.47 -5.44
C GLY A 127 -0.78 12.19 -5.78
N ILE A 128 -0.97 11.29 -4.82
CA ILE A 128 -1.65 10.01 -5.03
C ILE A 128 -3.17 10.24 -5.10
N SER A 129 -3.79 9.77 -6.17
CA SER A 129 -5.24 9.85 -6.39
C SER A 129 -5.95 8.51 -6.43
N LYS A 130 -5.19 7.40 -6.44
CA LYS A 130 -5.73 6.03 -6.46
C LYS A 130 -5.03 5.16 -5.44
N ARG A 131 -5.78 4.33 -4.72
CA ARG A 131 -5.27 3.30 -3.82
C ARG A 131 -5.77 1.94 -4.28
N PHE A 132 -4.84 1.03 -4.57
CA PHE A 132 -5.13 -0.33 -5.02
C PHE A 132 -4.94 -1.34 -3.89
N PHE A 133 -5.82 -2.31 -3.81
CA PHE A 133 -5.74 -3.40 -2.84
C PHE A 133 -6.37 -4.67 -3.42
N GLY A 134 -5.92 -5.82 -2.95
CA GLY A 134 -6.45 -7.10 -3.41
C GLY A 134 -7.72 -7.50 -2.67
N SER A 135 -8.64 -8.17 -3.35
CA SER A 135 -9.79 -8.81 -2.73
C SER A 135 -9.34 -9.85 -1.70
N GLU A 136 -10.09 -9.99 -0.62
CA GLU A 136 -9.73 -10.90 0.48
C GLU A 136 -10.89 -11.81 0.83
N PRO A 137 -10.87 -13.07 0.36
CA PRO A 137 -11.94 -14.02 0.64
C PRO A 137 -11.85 -14.70 2.00
N LEU A 138 -10.67 -14.72 2.63
CA LEU A 138 -10.41 -15.55 3.81
C LEU A 138 -10.26 -14.76 5.11
N SER A 139 -9.58 -13.64 5.09
CA SER A 139 -9.33 -12.83 6.28
C SER A 139 -10.42 -11.80 6.53
N GLU A 140 -11.20 -11.98 7.57
CA GLU A 140 -12.24 -11.03 8.00
C GLU A 140 -11.64 -9.64 8.30
N THR A 141 -10.50 -9.59 9.00
CA THR A 141 -9.82 -8.34 9.34
C THR A 141 -9.39 -7.58 8.09
N THR A 142 -8.86 -8.27 7.08
CA THR A 142 -8.46 -7.66 5.81
C THR A 142 -9.67 -7.16 5.03
N ARG A 143 -10.75 -7.92 5.05
CA ARG A 143 -12.00 -7.54 4.40
C ARG A 143 -12.60 -6.29 5.01
N GLN A 144 -12.61 -6.18 6.34
CA GLN A 144 -13.04 -4.97 7.05
C GLN A 144 -12.19 -3.76 6.70
N TYR A 145 -10.87 -3.93 6.59
CA TYR A 145 -9.97 -2.86 6.17
C TYR A 145 -10.24 -2.43 4.72
N ASN A 146 -10.49 -3.37 3.82
CA ASN A 146 -10.85 -3.09 2.43
C ASN A 146 -12.17 -2.30 2.34
N GLU A 147 -13.17 -2.68 3.12
CA GLU A 147 -14.44 -1.94 3.19
C GLU A 147 -14.26 -0.53 3.77
N ALA A 148 -13.42 -0.37 4.79
CA ALA A 148 -13.07 0.93 5.34
C ALA A 148 -12.39 1.84 4.29
N MET A 149 -11.49 1.30 3.47
CA MET A 149 -10.87 2.03 2.36
C MET A 149 -11.91 2.52 1.34
N LYS A 150 -12.85 1.68 0.96
CA LYS A 150 -13.92 2.04 0.01
C LYS A 150 -14.82 3.15 0.50
N ILE A 151 -15.02 3.27 1.81
CA ILE A 151 -15.84 4.30 2.43
C ILE A 151 -15.05 5.57 2.67
N TYR A 152 -13.84 5.46 3.20
CA TYR A 152 -13.06 6.59 3.70
C TYR A 152 -12.28 7.33 2.60
N LEU A 153 -11.60 6.61 1.72
CA LEU A 153 -10.69 7.21 0.73
C LEU A 153 -11.40 8.12 -0.28
N PRO A 154 -12.60 7.77 -0.80
CA PRO A 154 -13.32 8.69 -1.71
C PRO A 154 -13.66 10.05 -1.07
N LYS A 155 -13.89 10.09 0.23
CA LYS A 155 -14.12 11.35 0.98
C LYS A 155 -12.88 12.25 1.01
N LYS A 156 -11.70 11.66 0.79
CA LYS A 156 -10.41 12.37 0.72
C LYS A 156 -9.93 12.63 -0.71
N GLY A 157 -10.77 12.37 -1.70
CA GLY A 157 -10.42 12.53 -3.11
C GLY A 157 -9.52 11.43 -3.66
N ILE A 158 -9.48 10.28 -3.00
CA ILE A 158 -8.67 9.12 -3.39
C ILE A 158 -9.61 7.99 -3.81
N GLU A 159 -9.48 7.52 -5.03
CA GLU A 159 -10.24 6.37 -5.53
C GLU A 159 -9.69 5.08 -4.91
N ALA A 160 -10.58 4.31 -4.29
CA ALA A 160 -10.25 2.99 -3.74
C ALA A 160 -10.59 1.91 -4.76
N ILE A 161 -9.59 1.18 -5.25
CA ILE A 161 -9.74 0.21 -6.34
C ILE A 161 -9.37 -1.17 -5.84
N GLU A 162 -10.35 -2.04 -5.77
CA GLU A 162 -10.15 -3.45 -5.46
C GLU A 162 -9.82 -4.23 -6.73
N VAL A 163 -8.70 -4.96 -6.67
CA VAL A 163 -8.28 -5.87 -7.74
C VAL A 163 -8.64 -7.30 -7.32
N GLU A 164 -9.44 -7.97 -8.12
CA GLU A 164 -9.78 -9.37 -7.86
C GLU A 164 -8.53 -10.24 -7.95
N ARG A 165 -8.41 -11.21 -7.04
CA ARG A 165 -7.32 -12.17 -7.09
C ARG A 165 -7.43 -13.02 -8.35
N ALA A 166 -6.30 -13.27 -9.00
CA ALA A 166 -6.22 -14.31 -10.01
C ALA A 166 -6.44 -15.68 -9.33
N GLU A 167 -7.32 -16.48 -9.90
CA GLU A 167 -7.53 -17.87 -9.47
C GLU A 167 -6.30 -18.75 -9.76
#